data_36ef1feae5a51aad61b579d9585d338a
#
_entry.id   36ef1feae5a51aad61b579d9585d338a
#
_cell.length_a   1.000
_cell.length_b   1.000
_cell.length_c   1.000
_cell.angle_alpha   90.00
_cell.angle_beta   90.00
_cell.angle_gamma   90.00
#
_symmetry.space_group_name_H-M   'P 1'
#
loop_
_entity.id
_entity.type
_entity.pdbx_description
1 polymer ?
#
loop_
_entity_poly.entity_id
_entity_poly.type
_entity_poly.pdbx_seq_one_letter_code
_entity_poly.pdbx_strand_id
1 'polypeptide(L)'
;SIHITEFEMEVRDTKLGEEELTSDIPNVSEEATANLDENGVIRVGAKIDEGDILIGKITPKGESDPTPEEKLLRAIFGDKAGDVKDASLKAPPSSYGVVMKTNLFARLRKDKRKKSQEKAVIETLVTAHEERIASIKDSMYKKIFELLSGKTSAGVENVYKETIIAKGTKYTQK
;
A
#
# COMPACT_ATOMS: atom_id res chain seq x y z
N SER A 1 -19.80 3.37 28.74
CA SER A 1 -19.78 4.36 27.65
C SER A 1 -18.65 4.07 26.69
N ILE A 2 -18.85 4.39 25.42
CA ILE A 2 -17.84 4.26 24.36
C ILE A 2 -17.48 5.68 23.97
N HIS A 3 -16.19 5.99 24.01
CA HIS A 3 -15.64 7.27 23.57
C HIS A 3 -14.79 7.07 22.33
N ILE A 4 -14.97 7.90 21.32
CA ILE A 4 -14.17 7.91 20.09
C ILE A 4 -13.45 9.25 20.05
N THR A 5 -12.13 9.19 19.94
CA THR A 5 -11.27 10.37 19.81
C THR A 5 -10.54 10.30 18.49
N GLU A 6 -10.49 11.40 17.76
CA GLU A 6 -9.76 11.52 16.49
C GLU A 6 -8.50 12.36 16.71
N PHE A 7 -7.40 11.88 16.18
CA PHE A 7 -6.12 12.57 16.18
C PHE A 7 -5.72 12.84 14.73
N GLU A 8 -5.31 14.06 14.44
CA GLU A 8 -4.85 14.43 13.12
C GLU A 8 -3.47 15.09 13.17
N MET A 9 -2.70 14.93 12.11
CA MET A 9 -1.40 15.56 11.95
C MET A 9 -1.20 15.99 10.50
N GLU A 10 -0.67 17.18 10.32
CA GLU A 10 -0.33 17.73 9.01
C GLU A 10 1.18 17.74 8.81
N VAL A 11 1.60 17.40 7.60
CA VAL A 11 3.00 17.51 7.14
C VAL A 11 3.15 18.83 6.38
N ARG A 12 4.14 19.63 6.76
CA ARG A 12 4.40 20.95 6.19
C ARG A 12 5.74 21.03 5.50
N ASP A 13 5.81 21.86 4.48
CA ASP A 13 7.09 22.26 3.89
C ASP A 13 7.69 23.38 4.72
N THR A 14 8.86 23.13 5.33
CA THR A 14 9.59 24.14 6.07
C THR A 14 10.72 24.74 5.22
N LYS A 15 11.24 25.90 5.61
CA LYS A 15 12.40 26.53 4.94
C LYS A 15 13.67 25.67 5.00
N LEU A 16 13.75 24.74 5.95
CA LEU A 16 14.88 23.85 6.20
C LEU A 16 14.74 22.50 5.48
N GLY A 17 13.59 22.24 4.88
CA GLY A 17 13.23 21.00 4.21
C GLY A 17 11.80 20.59 4.49
N GLU A 18 11.39 19.50 3.89
CA GLU A 18 10.05 18.94 4.09
C GLU A 18 10.02 18.11 5.36
N GLU A 19 8.94 18.22 6.12
CA GLU A 19 8.63 17.25 7.17
C GLU A 19 8.30 15.91 6.52
N GLU A 20 8.64 14.80 7.16
CA GLU A 20 8.40 13.45 6.65
C GLU A 20 7.69 12.61 7.70
N LEU A 21 6.72 11.81 7.26
CA LEU A 21 6.12 10.75 8.08
C LEU A 21 6.94 9.48 7.92
N THR A 22 7.40 8.93 9.04
CA THR A 22 8.23 7.72 9.04
C THR A 22 8.12 6.98 10.37
N SER A 23 8.35 5.68 10.33
CA SER A 23 8.55 4.87 11.54
C SER A 23 9.99 4.95 12.08
N ASP A 24 10.94 5.42 11.26
CA ASP A 24 12.35 5.60 11.62
C ASP A 24 12.55 6.95 12.34
N ILE A 25 12.28 6.96 13.66
CA ILE A 25 12.34 8.16 14.49
C ILE A 25 13.62 8.14 15.30
N PRO A 26 14.45 9.20 15.26
CA PRO A 26 15.68 9.25 16.03
C PRO A 26 15.40 9.25 17.54
N ASN A 27 16.26 8.57 18.30
CA ASN A 27 16.21 8.48 19.77
C ASN A 27 14.96 7.79 20.35
N VAL A 28 14.28 6.96 19.56
CA VAL A 28 13.14 6.14 19.97
C VAL A 28 13.51 4.67 19.84
N SER A 29 13.07 3.85 20.80
CA SER A 29 13.31 2.39 20.74
C SER A 29 12.45 1.74 19.66
N GLU A 30 12.93 0.63 19.08
CA GLU A 30 12.17 -0.17 18.11
C GLU A 30 10.85 -0.70 18.69
N GLU A 31 10.80 -0.95 19.99
CA GLU A 31 9.58 -1.37 20.66
C GLU A 31 8.47 -0.33 20.60
N ALA A 32 8.84 0.95 20.77
CA ALA A 32 7.87 2.07 20.70
C ALA A 32 7.37 2.35 19.28
N THR A 33 8.10 1.91 18.26
CA THR A 33 7.71 2.06 16.84
C THR A 33 7.14 0.77 16.24
N ALA A 34 7.12 -0.35 16.98
CA ALA A 34 6.68 -1.66 16.49
C ALA A 34 5.23 -1.69 15.96
N ASN A 35 4.37 -0.82 16.50
CA ASN A 35 2.98 -0.70 16.08
C ASN A 35 2.76 0.27 14.91
N LEU A 36 3.80 0.92 14.40
CA LEU A 36 3.73 1.81 13.24
C LEU A 36 3.83 1.01 11.94
N ASP A 37 3.23 1.54 10.88
CA ASP A 37 3.41 1.06 9.51
C ASP A 37 4.62 1.74 8.83
N GLU A 38 4.89 1.39 7.58
CA GLU A 38 5.97 1.99 6.78
C GLU A 38 5.82 3.51 6.60
N ASN A 39 4.62 4.02 6.71
CA ASN A 39 4.30 5.45 6.61
C ASN A 39 4.33 6.15 7.97
N GLY A 40 4.77 5.48 9.02
CA GLY A 40 4.81 6.04 10.37
C GLY A 40 3.44 6.20 11.04
N VAL A 41 2.38 5.58 10.52
CA VAL A 41 1.04 5.63 11.12
C VAL A 41 0.76 4.36 11.90
N ILE A 42 0.13 4.48 13.06
CA ILE A 42 -0.21 3.32 13.90
C ILE A 42 -1.19 2.40 13.19
N ARG A 43 -1.00 1.08 13.33
CA ARG A 43 -1.82 0.06 12.67
C ARG A 43 -3.20 -0.05 13.29
N VAL A 44 -4.21 -0.32 12.46
CA VAL A 44 -5.58 -0.60 12.91
C VAL A 44 -5.58 -1.87 13.77
N GLY A 45 -6.27 -1.81 14.90
CA GLY A 45 -6.34 -2.88 15.89
C GLY A 45 -5.20 -2.87 16.93
N ALA A 46 -4.21 -1.97 16.81
CA ALA A 46 -3.19 -1.78 17.84
C ALA A 46 -3.81 -1.23 19.13
N LYS A 47 -3.34 -1.72 20.26
CA LYS A 47 -3.65 -1.14 21.57
C LYS A 47 -2.77 0.07 21.79
N ILE A 48 -3.34 1.09 22.38
CA ILE A 48 -2.68 2.36 22.69
C ILE A 48 -2.67 2.54 24.18
N ASP A 49 -1.50 2.88 24.68
CA ASP A 49 -1.26 3.33 26.03
C ASP A 49 -0.76 4.79 26.04
N GLU A 50 -0.78 5.41 27.20
CA GLU A 50 -0.30 6.79 27.39
C GLU A 50 1.16 6.92 26.95
N GLY A 51 1.43 7.90 26.08
CA GLY A 51 2.77 8.20 25.57
C GLY A 51 3.17 7.42 24.32
N ASP A 52 2.37 6.44 23.87
CA ASP A 52 2.61 5.71 22.64
C ASP A 52 2.59 6.64 21.42
N ILE A 53 3.40 6.31 20.42
CA ILE A 53 3.48 7.09 19.19
C ILE A 53 2.31 6.68 18.29
N LEU A 54 1.43 7.64 17.99
CA LEU A 54 0.30 7.47 17.09
C LEU A 54 0.69 7.74 15.64
N ILE A 55 1.48 8.79 15.41
CA ILE A 55 1.97 9.19 14.10
C ILE A 55 3.41 9.63 14.23
N GLY A 56 4.32 8.90 13.59
CA GLY A 56 5.74 9.24 13.53
C GLY A 56 6.00 10.33 12.51
N LYS A 57 6.58 11.44 12.95
CA LYS A 57 6.97 12.56 12.10
C LYS A 57 8.35 13.08 12.49
N ILE A 58 9.17 13.35 11.51
CA ILE A 58 10.46 14.00 11.66
C ILE A 58 10.45 15.36 10.96
N THR A 59 11.10 16.33 11.58
CA THR A 59 11.27 17.67 11.04
C THR A 59 12.75 17.95 10.85
N PRO A 60 13.22 18.44 9.69
CA PRO A 60 14.63 18.79 9.48
C PRO A 60 15.08 19.87 10.47
N LYS A 61 16.26 19.69 11.05
CA LYS A 61 16.97 20.73 11.80
C LYS A 61 17.72 21.65 10.85
N GLY A 62 17.79 22.93 11.18
CA GLY A 62 18.68 23.85 10.47
C GLY A 62 20.14 23.47 10.66
N GLU A 63 20.98 23.84 9.69
CA GLU A 63 22.43 23.71 9.80
C GLU A 63 22.92 24.56 10.98
N SER A 64 23.18 23.90 12.08
CA SER A 64 23.98 24.42 13.20
C SER A 64 25.19 23.53 13.34
N ASP A 65 26.33 24.11 13.70
CA ASP A 65 27.51 23.31 13.98
C ASP A 65 27.16 22.27 15.05
N PRO A 66 27.36 20.97 14.75
CA PRO A 66 26.94 19.92 15.68
C PRO A 66 27.75 20.00 16.96
N THR A 67 27.06 19.98 18.10
CA THR A 67 27.68 19.88 19.41
C THR A 67 28.48 18.58 19.55
N PRO A 68 29.46 18.49 20.47
CA PRO A 68 30.18 17.24 20.71
C PRO A 68 29.27 16.05 21.00
N GLU A 69 28.18 16.29 21.72
CA GLU A 69 27.15 15.27 22.02
C GLU A 69 26.42 14.81 20.75
N GLU A 70 26.07 15.73 19.86
CA GLU A 70 25.42 15.41 18.57
C GLU A 70 26.37 14.64 17.64
N LYS A 71 27.68 14.96 17.66
CA LYS A 71 28.69 14.16 16.92
C LYS A 71 28.78 12.73 17.44
N LEU A 72 28.67 12.54 18.75
CA LEU A 72 28.66 11.23 19.37
C LEU A 72 27.37 10.46 19.00
N LEU A 73 26.23 11.10 19.04
CA LEU A 73 24.93 10.51 18.62
C LEU A 73 24.93 10.10 17.15
N ARG A 74 25.50 10.92 16.26
CA ARG A 74 25.69 10.55 14.83
C ARG A 74 26.57 9.31 14.68
N ALA A 75 27.63 9.19 15.47
CA ALA A 75 28.53 8.04 15.41
C ALA A 75 27.85 6.73 15.88
N ILE A 76 26.90 6.81 16.81
CA ILE A 76 26.20 5.65 17.38
C ILE A 76 24.94 5.28 16.58
N PHE A 77 24.13 6.26 16.20
CA PHE A 77 22.80 6.07 15.59
C PHE A 77 22.74 6.40 14.10
N GLY A 78 23.87 6.79 13.48
CA GLY A 78 23.98 7.17 12.08
C GLY A 78 23.68 8.64 11.80
N ASP A 79 23.91 9.05 10.55
CA ASP A 79 23.87 10.47 10.12
C ASP A 79 22.48 11.12 10.31
N LYS A 80 21.40 10.35 10.21
CA LYS A 80 20.03 10.87 10.37
C LYS A 80 19.73 11.40 11.77
N ALA A 81 20.36 10.87 12.82
CA ALA A 81 20.10 11.27 14.21
C ALA A 81 20.46 12.73 14.54
N GLY A 82 21.34 13.36 13.75
CA GLY A 82 21.75 14.74 13.95
C GLY A 82 20.98 15.78 13.14
N ASP A 83 20.38 15.38 12.02
CA ASP A 83 19.83 16.33 11.04
C ASP A 83 18.32 16.51 11.17
N VAL A 84 17.64 15.69 11.96
CA VAL A 84 16.20 15.72 12.14
C VAL A 84 15.80 15.74 13.62
N LYS A 85 14.63 16.32 13.89
CA LYS A 85 14.02 16.39 15.22
C LYS A 85 12.73 15.56 15.21
N ASP A 86 12.51 14.80 16.28
CA ASP A 86 11.23 14.13 16.52
C ASP A 86 10.12 15.16 16.72
N ALA A 87 9.10 15.08 15.87
CA ALA A 87 7.88 15.87 15.92
C ALA A 87 6.63 14.98 15.90
N SER A 88 6.78 13.73 16.35
CA SER A 88 5.74 12.71 16.35
C SER A 88 4.57 13.07 17.26
N LEU A 89 3.39 12.63 16.88
CA LEU A 89 2.19 12.74 17.70
C LEU A 89 2.13 11.53 18.65
N LYS A 90 2.13 11.84 19.93
CA LYS A 90 2.02 10.84 21.01
C LYS A 90 0.64 10.84 21.63
N ALA A 91 0.22 9.70 22.14
CA ALA A 91 -1.03 9.58 22.89
C ALA A 91 -1.00 10.48 24.14
N PRO A 92 -2.00 11.35 24.34
CA PRO A 92 -2.05 12.20 25.51
C PRO A 92 -2.27 11.38 26.79
N PRO A 93 -2.00 11.98 27.97
CA PRO A 93 -2.26 11.33 29.24
C PRO A 93 -3.70 10.81 29.34
N SER A 94 -3.87 9.66 29.99
CA SER A 94 -5.16 8.98 30.16
C SER A 94 -5.82 8.48 28.88
N SER A 95 -5.09 8.37 27.78
CA SER A 95 -5.57 7.77 26.52
C SER A 95 -5.26 6.29 26.50
N TYR A 96 -6.30 5.48 26.68
CA TYR A 96 -6.23 4.02 26.58
C TYR A 96 -7.28 3.55 25.59
N GLY A 97 -6.91 2.73 24.63
CA GLY A 97 -7.87 2.28 23.65
C GLY A 97 -7.31 1.39 22.58
N VAL A 98 -8.09 1.23 21.53
CA VAL A 98 -7.72 0.45 20.35
C VAL A 98 -7.95 1.31 19.10
N VAL A 99 -7.01 1.28 18.18
CA VAL A 99 -7.13 1.99 16.91
C VAL A 99 -8.23 1.36 16.06
N MET A 100 -9.25 2.12 15.75
CA MET A 100 -10.37 1.65 14.93
C MET A 100 -10.12 1.86 13.43
N LYS A 101 -9.54 3.00 13.07
CA LYS A 101 -9.34 3.39 11.68
C LYS A 101 -8.19 4.37 11.56
N THR A 102 -7.45 4.25 10.47
CA THR A 102 -6.41 5.20 10.07
C THR A 102 -6.69 5.68 8.64
N ASN A 103 -6.39 6.94 8.36
CA ASN A 103 -6.50 7.51 7.03
C ASN A 103 -5.20 8.29 6.75
N LEU A 104 -4.55 7.98 5.63
CA LEU A 104 -3.40 8.73 5.15
C LEU A 104 -3.78 9.44 3.85
N PHE A 105 -3.61 10.76 3.84
CA PHE A 105 -3.83 11.59 2.66
C PHE A 105 -2.48 12.07 2.15
N ALA A 106 -2.06 11.58 1.00
CA ALA A 106 -0.81 11.98 0.37
C ALA A 106 -1.07 12.68 -0.96
N ARG A 107 -0.35 13.77 -1.22
CA ARG A 107 -0.29 14.37 -2.56
C ARG A 107 0.78 13.65 -3.36
N LEU A 108 0.37 12.97 -4.43
CA LEU A 108 1.31 12.38 -5.38
C LEU A 108 2.09 13.51 -6.08
N ARG A 109 3.35 13.70 -5.74
CA ARG A 109 4.25 14.51 -6.55
C ARG A 109 4.47 13.78 -7.88
N LYS A 110 4.25 14.47 -8.99
CA LYS A 110 4.46 13.95 -10.36
C LYS A 110 5.95 13.78 -10.64
N ASP A 111 6.58 12.84 -9.96
CA ASP A 111 7.96 12.49 -10.21
C ASP A 111 8.01 11.60 -11.46
N LYS A 112 8.68 12.08 -12.52
CA LYS A 112 8.74 11.36 -13.81
C LYS A 112 9.30 9.94 -13.66
N ARG A 113 10.24 9.73 -12.71
CA ARG A 113 10.83 8.41 -12.43
C ARG A 113 9.82 7.45 -11.77
N LYS A 114 9.08 7.91 -10.76
CA LYS A 114 8.02 7.11 -10.11
C LYS A 114 6.93 6.74 -11.09
N LYS A 115 6.51 7.68 -11.96
CA LYS A 115 5.50 7.41 -12.99
C LYS A 115 5.94 6.36 -14.01
N SER A 116 7.23 6.27 -14.32
CA SER A 116 7.79 5.23 -15.19
C SER A 116 7.79 3.85 -14.51
N GLN A 117 8.14 3.79 -13.22
CA GLN A 117 8.09 2.56 -12.43
C GLN A 117 6.65 2.05 -12.23
N GLU A 118 5.73 2.95 -11.90
CA GLU A 118 4.30 2.61 -11.78
C GLU A 118 3.73 2.06 -13.08
N LYS A 119 4.08 2.66 -14.23
CA LYS A 119 3.66 2.14 -15.54
C LYS A 119 4.19 0.72 -15.79
N ALA A 120 5.45 0.45 -15.46
CA ALA A 120 6.03 -0.87 -15.62
C ALA A 120 5.31 -1.90 -14.74
N VAL A 121 5.00 -1.56 -13.49
CA VAL A 121 4.25 -2.43 -12.58
C VAL A 121 2.82 -2.68 -13.09
N ILE A 122 2.14 -1.64 -13.57
CA ILE A 122 0.80 -1.79 -14.17
C ILE A 122 0.86 -2.70 -15.39
N GLU A 123 1.84 -2.54 -16.26
CA GLU A 123 2.00 -3.35 -17.46
C GLU A 123 2.24 -4.82 -17.11
N THR A 124 3.08 -5.12 -16.12
CA THR A 124 3.28 -6.50 -15.66
C THR A 124 2.02 -7.11 -15.04
N LEU A 125 1.23 -6.34 -14.30
CA LEU A 125 -0.04 -6.80 -13.75
C LEU A 125 -1.08 -7.07 -14.85
N VAL A 126 -1.15 -6.22 -15.86
CA VAL A 126 -2.07 -6.39 -17.00
C VAL A 126 -1.72 -7.65 -17.80
N THR A 127 -0.43 -7.86 -18.12
CA THR A 127 0.02 -9.06 -18.84
C THR A 127 -0.27 -10.34 -18.06
N ALA A 128 0.04 -10.36 -16.77
CA ALA A 128 -0.26 -11.51 -15.91
C ALA A 128 -1.78 -11.81 -15.83
N HIS A 129 -2.61 -10.76 -15.81
CA HIS A 129 -4.06 -10.91 -15.82
C HIS A 129 -4.58 -11.46 -17.15
N GLU A 130 -4.05 -10.98 -18.28
CA GLU A 130 -4.41 -11.46 -19.62
C GLU A 130 -4.02 -12.94 -19.80
N GLU A 131 -2.83 -13.34 -19.37
CA GLU A 131 -2.38 -14.74 -19.38
C GLU A 131 -3.30 -15.63 -18.53
N ARG A 132 -3.72 -15.14 -17.37
CA ARG A 132 -4.65 -15.88 -16.51
C ARG A 132 -6.03 -16.03 -17.14
N ILE A 133 -6.54 -14.99 -17.80
CA ILE A 133 -7.79 -15.07 -18.56
C ILE A 133 -7.67 -16.06 -19.70
N ALA A 134 -6.57 -16.03 -20.46
CA ALA A 134 -6.32 -16.96 -21.56
C ALA A 134 -6.32 -18.42 -21.05
N SER A 135 -5.60 -18.71 -19.97
CA SER A 135 -5.57 -20.02 -19.33
C SER A 135 -6.95 -20.53 -18.88
N ILE A 136 -7.76 -19.64 -18.30
CA ILE A 136 -9.13 -19.97 -17.88
C ILE A 136 -10.01 -20.26 -19.10
N LYS A 137 -9.89 -19.46 -20.18
CA LYS A 137 -10.63 -19.67 -21.43
C LYS A 137 -10.26 -21.00 -22.06
N ASP A 138 -8.98 -21.35 -22.12
CA ASP A 138 -8.52 -22.64 -22.64
C ASP A 138 -9.07 -23.82 -21.83
N SER A 139 -9.05 -23.70 -20.51
CA SER A 139 -9.63 -24.72 -19.63
C SER A 139 -11.14 -24.86 -19.82
N MET A 140 -11.84 -23.76 -20.03
CA MET A 140 -13.26 -23.74 -20.34
C MET A 140 -13.54 -24.42 -21.69
N TYR A 141 -12.79 -24.07 -22.73
CA TYR A 141 -12.97 -24.69 -24.07
C TYR A 141 -12.70 -26.16 -24.05
N LYS A 142 -11.66 -26.64 -23.35
CA LYS A 142 -11.38 -28.06 -23.17
C LYS A 142 -12.54 -28.82 -22.51
N LYS A 143 -13.10 -28.27 -21.43
CA LYS A 143 -14.26 -28.87 -20.76
C LYS A 143 -15.51 -28.87 -21.64
N ILE A 144 -15.77 -27.80 -22.37
CA ILE A 144 -16.89 -27.72 -23.32
C ILE A 144 -16.71 -28.80 -24.43
N PHE A 145 -15.49 -28.93 -24.95
CA PHE A 145 -15.21 -29.93 -25.96
C PHE A 145 -15.40 -31.37 -25.45
N GLU A 146 -14.94 -31.68 -24.23
CA GLU A 146 -15.16 -32.98 -23.59
C GLU A 146 -16.66 -33.32 -23.47
N LEU A 147 -17.48 -32.32 -23.09
CA LEU A 147 -18.94 -32.49 -22.94
C LEU A 147 -19.67 -32.66 -24.27
N LEU A 148 -19.15 -32.03 -25.33
CA LEU A 148 -19.77 -32.04 -26.68
C LEU A 148 -19.19 -33.12 -27.60
N SER A 149 -18.04 -33.67 -27.26
CA SER A 149 -17.37 -34.68 -28.07
C SER A 149 -18.29 -35.87 -28.34
N GLY A 150 -18.41 -36.26 -29.63
CA GLY A 150 -19.26 -37.33 -30.08
C GLY A 150 -20.76 -36.99 -30.20
N LYS A 151 -21.16 -35.78 -29.82
CA LYS A 151 -22.56 -35.31 -29.99
C LYS A 151 -22.73 -34.53 -31.29
N THR A 152 -23.97 -34.46 -31.77
CA THR A 152 -24.36 -33.69 -32.95
C THR A 152 -25.07 -32.42 -32.54
N SER A 153 -24.79 -31.34 -33.25
CA SER A 153 -25.41 -30.03 -33.00
C SER A 153 -26.91 -30.06 -33.26
N ALA A 154 -27.68 -29.45 -32.38
CA ALA A 154 -29.09 -29.18 -32.59
C ALA A 154 -29.36 -27.93 -33.47
N GLY A 155 -28.27 -27.23 -33.85
CA GLY A 155 -28.27 -25.95 -34.51
C GLY A 155 -27.95 -24.83 -33.49
N VAL A 156 -26.99 -23.97 -33.83
CA VAL A 156 -26.63 -22.80 -32.99
C VAL A 156 -26.76 -21.56 -33.88
N GLU A 157 -27.53 -20.59 -33.38
CA GLU A 157 -27.74 -19.31 -34.04
C GLU A 157 -27.16 -18.19 -33.14
N ASN A 158 -26.69 -17.12 -33.78
CA ASN A 158 -26.29 -15.91 -33.04
C ASN A 158 -27.51 -15.02 -32.69
N VAL A 159 -27.25 -13.90 -32.01
CA VAL A 159 -28.29 -12.93 -31.60
C VAL A 159 -29.03 -12.36 -32.82
N TYR A 160 -28.43 -12.37 -34.00
CA TYR A 160 -28.99 -11.88 -35.26
C TYR A 160 -29.72 -12.95 -36.08
N LYS A 161 -29.93 -14.16 -35.50
CA LYS A 161 -30.56 -15.33 -36.15
C LYS A 161 -29.77 -15.90 -37.36
N GLU A 162 -28.46 -15.65 -37.40
CA GLU A 162 -27.56 -16.29 -38.35
C GLU A 162 -27.12 -17.63 -37.84
N THR A 163 -27.18 -18.66 -38.65
CA THR A 163 -26.78 -20.00 -38.27
C THR A 163 -25.25 -20.09 -38.17
N ILE A 164 -24.70 -20.25 -36.96
CA ILE A 164 -23.27 -20.44 -36.72
C ILE A 164 -22.90 -21.90 -36.94
N ILE A 165 -23.71 -22.83 -36.45
CA ILE A 165 -23.50 -24.27 -36.59
C ILE A 165 -24.80 -24.90 -37.08
N ALA A 166 -24.75 -25.57 -38.21
CA ALA A 166 -25.92 -26.22 -38.79
C ALA A 166 -26.35 -27.46 -37.93
N LYS A 167 -27.65 -27.73 -37.94
CA LYS A 167 -28.22 -28.92 -37.29
C LYS A 167 -27.62 -30.19 -37.86
N GLY A 168 -27.21 -31.12 -37.02
CA GLY A 168 -26.62 -32.40 -37.43
C GLY A 168 -25.09 -32.39 -37.60
N THR A 169 -24.43 -31.27 -37.47
CA THR A 169 -22.97 -31.15 -37.54
C THR A 169 -22.35 -31.81 -36.30
N LYS A 170 -21.33 -32.68 -36.48
CA LYS A 170 -20.57 -33.26 -35.38
C LYS A 170 -19.55 -32.26 -34.82
N TYR A 171 -19.44 -32.18 -33.52
CA TYR A 171 -18.42 -31.33 -32.85
C TYR A 171 -17.05 -31.98 -32.99
N THR A 172 -16.12 -31.29 -33.63
CA THR A 172 -14.71 -31.70 -33.81
C THR A 172 -13.79 -30.61 -33.26
N GLN A 173 -12.63 -31.03 -32.78
CA GLN A 173 -11.59 -30.09 -32.37
C GLN A 173 -10.93 -29.54 -33.65
N LYS A 174 -10.94 -28.23 -33.78
CA LYS A 174 -10.19 -27.51 -34.80
C LYS A 174 -9.20 -26.58 -34.15
#